data_9646336bdb344779ce24f79358b4cd46
#
_entry.id   9646336bdb344779ce24f79358b4cd46
#
_cell.length_a   1.000
_cell.length_b   1.000
_cell.length_c   1.000
_cell.angle_alpha   90.00
_cell.angle_beta   90.00
_cell.angle_gamma   90.00
#
_symmetry.space_group_name_H-M   'P 1'
#
loop_
_entity.id
_entity.type
_entity.pdbx_description
1 polymer ?
#
loop_
_entity_poly.entity_id
_entity_poly.type
_entity_poly.pdbx_seq_one_letter_code
_entity_poly.pdbx_strand_id
1 'polypeptide(L)'
;MDFGIWVEPEMISENSNLYKEHPDWAMMIPGHPHSEGRNQRLLDLCNPEVQQYVIDSMTKVFSSGEIRYVKWDMNRNFSDIYSPYLPAAKQGETAHRYVLGLYHIMDELTTRFPEILFEGCSSGGNRFDLGILSYFPQIWASDNTDALCRTGIQNSYSYGYPLSVFTAHVSSCPNHQTLRITPLETRFQVASFGILGYECNLKDLSGSDLNAIREQIALYKKWRDVFQFGTFYRGTENEDSDSETLSWTCVSPDGRRAVGLFFRRLTTPNQSHDWYRPVGLLPDVKYHFYGRNIKYNLKDFGDLVNTVSPVHIKQGSALQEILSRFVNMDGEKEDLTAYGAVSYTHLRAHETGAYLV
;
A
#
# COMPACT_ATOMS: atom_id res chain seq x y z
N MET A 1 -14.81 11.08 -10.49
CA MET A 1 -13.67 10.16 -10.25
C MET A 1 -12.76 10.31 -11.42
N ASP A 2 -11.50 10.61 -11.16
CA ASP A 2 -10.52 10.82 -12.22
C ASP A 2 -10.08 9.49 -12.82
N PHE A 3 -9.67 9.51 -14.07
CA PHE A 3 -9.20 8.32 -14.79
C PHE A 3 -7.68 8.20 -14.66
N GLY A 4 -7.20 6.99 -14.40
CA GLY A 4 -5.79 6.67 -14.30
C GLY A 4 -5.40 5.50 -15.19
N ILE A 5 -4.11 5.45 -15.56
CA ILE A 5 -3.53 4.37 -16.34
C ILE A 5 -2.26 3.83 -15.69
N TRP A 6 -1.93 2.59 -16.00
CA TRP A 6 -0.65 1.96 -15.71
C TRP A 6 0.19 1.90 -17.00
N VAL A 7 1.46 2.26 -16.89
CA VAL A 7 2.42 2.23 -18.00
C VAL A 7 3.76 1.64 -17.55
N GLU A 8 4.48 1.02 -18.50
CA GLU A 8 5.77 0.39 -18.27
C GLU A 8 6.74 0.73 -19.42
N PRO A 9 7.13 2.01 -19.59
CA PRO A 9 7.78 2.48 -20.82
C PRO A 9 9.30 2.35 -20.84
N GLU A 10 9.93 1.80 -19.82
CA GLU A 10 11.38 1.56 -19.74
C GLU A 10 11.81 0.22 -20.35
N MET A 11 10.87 -0.51 -20.95
CA MET A 11 11.08 -1.84 -21.48
C MET A 11 10.83 -1.92 -22.97
N ILE A 12 11.45 -2.92 -23.59
CA ILE A 12 11.27 -3.27 -25.00
C ILE A 12 11.15 -4.79 -25.13
N SER A 13 10.19 -5.25 -25.95
CA SER A 13 10.04 -6.67 -26.29
C SER A 13 10.67 -6.97 -27.64
N GLU A 14 11.36 -8.10 -27.76
CA GLU A 14 12.03 -8.54 -29.02
C GLU A 14 11.07 -8.58 -30.22
N ASN A 15 9.82 -8.96 -29.97
CA ASN A 15 8.80 -9.04 -31.01
C ASN A 15 8.17 -7.70 -31.38
N SER A 16 8.50 -6.60 -30.70
CA SER A 16 7.97 -5.27 -30.98
C SER A 16 8.54 -4.68 -32.28
N ASN A 17 7.78 -3.77 -32.89
CA ASN A 17 8.28 -3.02 -34.03
C ASN A 17 9.49 -2.14 -33.64
N LEU A 18 9.44 -1.56 -32.46
CA LEU A 18 10.54 -0.74 -31.94
C LEU A 18 11.86 -1.52 -31.90
N TYR A 19 11.85 -2.77 -31.39
CA TYR A 19 13.06 -3.57 -31.36
C TYR A 19 13.54 -3.99 -32.74
N LYS A 20 12.64 -4.24 -33.69
CA LYS A 20 13.02 -4.57 -35.07
C LYS A 20 13.67 -3.39 -35.80
N GLU A 21 13.24 -2.18 -35.50
CA GLU A 21 13.77 -0.94 -36.07
C GLU A 21 15.06 -0.50 -35.37
N HIS A 22 15.12 -0.67 -34.03
CA HIS A 22 16.21 -0.22 -33.18
C HIS A 22 16.64 -1.31 -32.17
N PRO A 23 17.26 -2.41 -32.62
CA PRO A 23 17.74 -3.46 -31.71
C PRO A 23 18.86 -2.97 -30.80
N ASP A 24 19.60 -1.95 -31.19
CA ASP A 24 20.66 -1.27 -30.44
C ASP A 24 20.15 -0.35 -29.33
N TRP A 25 18.85 -0.15 -29.21
CA TRP A 25 18.23 0.60 -28.10
C TRP A 25 17.99 -0.24 -26.86
N ALA A 26 18.13 -1.56 -26.95
CA ALA A 26 18.11 -2.42 -25.79
C ALA A 26 19.49 -2.50 -25.14
N MET A 27 19.54 -2.37 -23.80
CA MET A 27 20.77 -2.62 -23.05
C MET A 27 21.25 -4.05 -23.28
N MET A 28 22.55 -4.23 -23.59
CA MET A 28 23.08 -5.52 -24.01
C MET A 28 24.60 -5.60 -23.78
N ILE A 29 25.04 -6.64 -23.08
CA ILE A 29 26.50 -6.94 -22.96
C ILE A 29 26.99 -7.60 -24.26
N PRO A 30 27.95 -7.01 -24.97
CA PRO A 30 28.46 -7.57 -26.21
C PRO A 30 28.94 -9.02 -26.06
N GLY A 31 28.50 -9.90 -26.96
CA GLY A 31 28.86 -11.31 -26.96
C GLY A 31 28.17 -12.18 -25.90
N HIS A 32 27.25 -11.64 -25.14
CA HIS A 32 26.44 -12.39 -24.20
C HIS A 32 24.97 -12.44 -24.67
N PRO A 33 24.23 -13.53 -24.37
CA PRO A 33 22.81 -13.57 -24.62
C PRO A 33 22.11 -12.54 -23.71
N HIS A 34 21.01 -11.97 -24.20
CA HIS A 34 20.18 -11.08 -23.39
C HIS A 34 19.61 -11.79 -22.18
N SER A 35 19.61 -11.11 -21.04
CA SER A 35 18.76 -11.50 -19.91
C SER A 35 17.34 -11.03 -20.17
N GLU A 36 16.40 -11.96 -20.18
CA GLU A 36 14.97 -11.65 -20.35
C GLU A 36 14.20 -11.96 -19.08
N GLY A 37 13.25 -11.09 -18.76
CA GLY A 37 12.24 -11.33 -17.75
C GLY A 37 10.91 -10.83 -18.29
N ARG A 38 9.82 -11.63 -18.17
CA ARG A 38 8.50 -11.29 -18.69
C ARG A 38 8.48 -10.99 -20.20
N ASN A 39 9.40 -11.58 -20.97
CA ASN A 39 9.67 -11.30 -22.40
C ASN A 39 10.02 -9.83 -22.68
N GLN A 40 10.73 -9.20 -21.77
CA GLN A 40 11.13 -7.79 -21.82
C GLN A 40 12.62 -7.64 -21.62
N ARG A 41 13.20 -6.64 -22.29
CA ARG A 41 14.58 -6.14 -22.14
C ARG A 41 14.50 -4.68 -21.70
N LEU A 42 15.58 -4.17 -21.11
CA LEU A 42 15.68 -2.76 -20.73
C LEU A 42 15.98 -1.89 -21.96
N LEU A 43 15.30 -0.77 -22.09
CA LEU A 43 15.72 0.30 -22.99
C LEU A 43 16.96 1.00 -22.43
N ASP A 44 17.86 1.41 -23.31
CA ASP A 44 19.09 2.14 -22.95
C ASP A 44 18.79 3.64 -22.72
N LEU A 45 18.38 3.99 -21.50
CA LEU A 45 18.12 5.39 -21.15
C LEU A 45 19.40 6.24 -21.04
N CYS A 46 20.60 5.68 -21.27
CA CYS A 46 21.80 6.48 -21.49
C CYS A 46 21.79 7.18 -22.86
N ASN A 47 20.97 6.68 -23.80
CA ASN A 47 20.86 7.22 -25.15
C ASN A 47 19.78 8.32 -25.20
N PRO A 48 20.14 9.58 -25.56
CA PRO A 48 19.17 10.67 -25.68
C PRO A 48 18.04 10.43 -26.71
N GLU A 49 18.30 9.65 -27.76
CA GLU A 49 17.27 9.32 -28.75
C GLU A 49 16.19 8.40 -28.14
N VAL A 50 16.61 7.46 -27.28
CA VAL A 50 15.70 6.60 -26.53
C VAL A 50 14.87 7.42 -25.53
N GLN A 51 15.53 8.35 -24.82
CA GLN A 51 14.84 9.26 -23.91
C GLN A 51 13.76 10.05 -24.65
N GLN A 52 14.09 10.66 -25.81
CA GLN A 52 13.16 11.44 -26.59
C GLN A 52 11.99 10.58 -27.10
N TYR A 53 12.29 9.35 -27.56
CA TYR A 53 11.24 8.42 -27.99
C TYR A 53 10.23 8.10 -26.87
N VAL A 54 10.73 7.84 -25.65
CA VAL A 54 9.86 7.59 -24.49
C VAL A 54 9.03 8.83 -24.16
N ILE A 55 9.63 10.03 -24.15
CA ILE A 55 8.93 11.28 -23.90
C ILE A 55 7.82 11.50 -24.93
N ASP A 56 8.10 11.31 -26.22
CA ASP A 56 7.12 11.52 -27.29
C ASP A 56 6.00 10.48 -27.26
N SER A 57 6.34 9.24 -26.96
CA SER A 57 5.38 8.15 -26.85
C SER A 57 4.42 8.37 -25.68
N MET A 58 4.96 8.70 -24.50
CA MET A 58 4.14 8.97 -23.31
C MET A 58 3.36 10.28 -23.47
N THR A 59 3.91 11.29 -24.13
CA THR A 59 3.17 12.52 -24.46
C THR A 59 1.92 12.20 -25.32
N LYS A 60 2.04 11.33 -26.31
CA LYS A 60 0.88 10.89 -27.12
C LYS A 60 -0.16 10.16 -26.27
N VAL A 61 0.30 9.25 -25.39
CA VAL A 61 -0.59 8.49 -24.50
C VAL A 61 -1.31 9.44 -23.54
N PHE A 62 -0.59 10.32 -22.84
CA PHE A 62 -1.16 11.20 -21.83
C PHE A 62 -2.07 12.27 -22.44
N SER A 63 -1.85 12.67 -23.70
CA SER A 63 -2.71 13.59 -24.43
C SER A 63 -3.94 12.92 -25.06
N SER A 64 -4.06 11.60 -25.02
CA SER A 64 -5.15 10.87 -25.69
C SER A 64 -6.49 10.92 -24.96
N GLY A 65 -6.53 11.42 -23.74
CA GLY A 65 -7.75 11.52 -22.92
C GLY A 65 -7.54 12.30 -21.64
N GLU A 66 -8.58 12.34 -20.81
CA GLU A 66 -8.59 13.00 -19.50
C GLU A 66 -7.88 12.13 -18.42
N ILE A 67 -6.58 11.93 -18.59
CA ILE A 67 -5.76 11.15 -17.67
C ILE A 67 -5.31 12.08 -16.54
N ARG A 68 -5.58 11.68 -15.29
CA ARG A 68 -5.22 12.42 -14.06
C ARG A 68 -4.29 11.65 -13.13
N TYR A 69 -4.07 10.37 -13.43
CA TYR A 69 -3.22 9.49 -12.62
C TYR A 69 -2.44 8.53 -13.52
N VAL A 70 -1.15 8.40 -13.25
CA VAL A 70 -0.27 7.47 -13.94
C VAL A 70 0.51 6.65 -12.93
N LYS A 71 0.36 5.34 -12.97
CA LYS A 71 1.28 4.42 -12.30
C LYS A 71 2.37 4.04 -13.28
N TRP A 72 3.57 4.51 -13.01
CA TRP A 72 4.77 4.23 -13.81
C TRP A 72 5.53 3.07 -13.21
N ASP A 73 5.64 1.99 -13.93
CA ASP A 73 6.25 0.76 -13.46
C ASP A 73 7.51 0.36 -14.23
N MET A 74 8.35 -0.42 -13.56
CA MET A 74 9.56 -1.01 -14.12
C MET A 74 9.77 -2.39 -13.51
N ASN A 75 9.35 -3.46 -14.20
CA ASN A 75 9.33 -4.82 -13.69
C ASN A 75 10.49 -5.67 -14.21
N ARG A 76 11.63 -5.05 -14.48
CA ARG A 76 12.85 -5.73 -14.91
C ARG A 76 13.99 -5.48 -13.93
N ASN A 77 14.74 -6.52 -13.65
CA ASN A 77 16.02 -6.37 -12.99
C ASN A 77 17.01 -5.64 -13.91
N PHE A 78 17.81 -4.77 -13.33
CA PHE A 78 18.88 -4.07 -14.02
C PHE A 78 20.08 -5.04 -14.19
N SER A 79 19.96 -5.98 -15.15
CA SER A 79 20.88 -7.13 -15.26
C SER A 79 21.95 -6.98 -16.35
N ASP A 80 21.61 -6.46 -17.52
CA ASP A 80 22.55 -6.29 -18.63
C ASP A 80 23.13 -4.87 -18.61
N ILE A 81 23.97 -4.57 -17.60
CA ILE A 81 24.47 -3.22 -17.35
C ILE A 81 25.57 -2.86 -18.36
N TYR A 82 25.16 -2.65 -19.60
CA TYR A 82 26.02 -2.17 -20.67
C TYR A 82 25.16 -1.36 -21.65
N SER A 83 25.59 -0.14 -21.94
CA SER A 83 24.93 0.75 -22.88
C SER A 83 25.57 0.64 -24.26
N PRO A 84 24.85 0.20 -25.30
CA PRO A 84 25.36 0.24 -26.68
C PRO A 84 25.71 1.67 -27.15
N TYR A 85 25.09 2.69 -26.56
CA TYR A 85 25.35 4.09 -26.88
C TYR A 85 26.66 4.64 -26.28
N LEU A 86 27.03 4.19 -25.06
CA LEU A 86 28.21 4.74 -24.38
C LEU A 86 29.52 4.16 -24.91
N PRO A 87 30.59 4.96 -25.05
CA PRO A 87 31.90 4.43 -25.37
C PRO A 87 32.45 3.54 -24.26
N ALA A 88 33.35 2.62 -24.60
CA ALA A 88 33.91 1.65 -23.66
C ALA A 88 34.45 2.28 -22.37
N ALA A 89 35.10 3.45 -22.46
CA ALA A 89 35.66 4.16 -21.31
C ALA A 89 34.57 4.72 -20.33
N LYS A 90 33.29 4.73 -20.75
CA LYS A 90 32.15 5.26 -19.98
C LYS A 90 31.20 4.17 -19.46
N GLN A 91 31.47 2.91 -19.75
CA GLN A 91 30.59 1.82 -19.34
C GLN A 91 30.44 1.70 -17.81
N GLY A 92 31.44 2.07 -17.02
CA GLY A 92 31.34 2.14 -15.57
C GLY A 92 30.33 3.17 -15.05
N GLU A 93 29.87 4.10 -15.89
CA GLU A 93 28.89 5.13 -15.57
C GLU A 93 27.45 4.73 -15.95
N THR A 94 27.24 3.56 -16.57
CA THR A 94 25.97 3.15 -17.20
C THR A 94 24.80 3.24 -16.22
N ALA A 95 24.90 2.65 -15.04
CA ALA A 95 23.82 2.67 -14.06
C ALA A 95 23.44 4.09 -13.62
N HIS A 96 24.43 4.95 -13.38
CA HIS A 96 24.20 6.34 -13.01
C HIS A 96 23.57 7.13 -14.17
N ARG A 97 24.07 6.96 -15.38
CA ARG A 97 23.55 7.64 -16.58
C ARG A 97 22.15 7.20 -16.94
N TYR A 98 21.83 5.94 -16.71
CA TYR A 98 20.45 5.43 -16.85
C TYR A 98 19.48 6.19 -15.96
N VAL A 99 19.83 6.37 -14.67
CA VAL A 99 19.00 7.10 -13.70
C VAL A 99 18.87 8.57 -14.10
N LEU A 100 19.96 9.21 -14.57
CA LEU A 100 19.88 10.58 -15.07
C LEU A 100 18.99 10.71 -16.30
N GLY A 101 19.04 9.72 -17.22
CA GLY A 101 18.13 9.65 -18.36
C GLY A 101 16.67 9.48 -17.95
N LEU A 102 16.42 8.61 -16.97
CA LEU A 102 15.07 8.48 -16.38
C LEU A 102 14.59 9.81 -15.78
N TYR A 103 15.41 10.48 -14.98
CA TYR A 103 15.05 11.77 -14.38
C TYR A 103 14.77 12.85 -15.43
N HIS A 104 15.53 12.87 -16.53
CA HIS A 104 15.23 13.77 -17.65
C HIS A 104 13.85 13.49 -18.25
N ILE A 105 13.50 12.21 -18.49
CA ILE A 105 12.17 11.83 -18.98
C ILE A 105 11.08 12.28 -18.01
N MET A 106 11.29 12.06 -16.69
CA MET A 106 10.31 12.44 -15.66
C MET A 106 10.12 13.94 -15.58
N ASP A 107 11.22 14.71 -15.61
CA ASP A 107 11.19 16.17 -15.58
C ASP A 107 10.38 16.74 -16.74
N GLU A 108 10.63 16.26 -17.95
CA GLU A 108 9.88 16.64 -19.15
C GLU A 108 8.40 16.30 -19.05
N LEU A 109 8.06 15.07 -18.61
CA LEU A 109 6.67 14.64 -18.55
C LEU A 109 5.88 15.29 -17.42
N THR A 110 6.48 15.44 -16.23
CA THR A 110 5.80 16.11 -15.11
C THR A 110 5.62 17.61 -15.38
N THR A 111 6.56 18.25 -16.11
CA THR A 111 6.43 19.63 -16.55
C THR A 111 5.33 19.80 -17.60
N ARG A 112 5.24 18.87 -18.57
CA ARG A 112 4.20 18.92 -19.63
C ARG A 112 2.80 18.61 -19.11
N PHE A 113 2.70 17.76 -18.09
CA PHE A 113 1.43 17.28 -17.54
C PHE A 113 1.33 17.52 -16.02
N PRO A 114 1.34 18.80 -15.57
CA PRO A 114 1.34 19.13 -14.13
C PRO A 114 0.05 18.69 -13.41
N GLU A 115 -1.01 18.37 -14.17
CA GLU A 115 -2.29 17.90 -13.64
C GLU A 115 -2.32 16.38 -13.40
N ILE A 116 -1.29 15.65 -13.86
CA ILE A 116 -1.21 14.20 -13.65
C ILE A 116 -0.47 13.91 -12.35
N LEU A 117 -1.09 13.14 -11.48
CA LEU A 117 -0.44 12.58 -10.32
C LEU A 117 0.28 11.28 -10.71
N PHE A 118 1.61 11.26 -10.53
CA PHE A 118 2.43 10.08 -10.81
C PHE A 118 2.67 9.25 -9.56
N GLU A 119 2.49 7.94 -9.69
CA GLU A 119 2.90 6.92 -8.72
C GLU A 119 4.04 6.10 -9.31
N GLY A 120 5.14 5.98 -8.56
CA GLY A 120 6.25 5.13 -8.94
C GLY A 120 6.07 3.69 -8.47
N CYS A 121 6.37 2.74 -9.35
CA CYS A 121 6.49 1.32 -9.05
C CYS A 121 7.73 0.76 -9.72
N SER A 122 8.36 -0.21 -9.11
CA SER A 122 9.49 -0.93 -9.70
C SER A 122 9.54 -2.33 -9.09
N SER A 123 8.62 -3.19 -9.51
CA SER A 123 8.32 -4.45 -8.82
C SER A 123 8.13 -4.22 -7.30
N GLY A 124 7.27 -3.30 -6.95
CA GLY A 124 7.16 -2.75 -5.61
C GLY A 124 8.06 -1.54 -5.39
N GLY A 125 8.66 -1.43 -4.21
CA GLY A 125 9.43 -0.28 -3.76
C GLY A 125 10.92 -0.29 -4.10
N ASN A 126 11.38 -0.98 -5.15
CA ASN A 126 12.81 -1.09 -5.45
C ASN A 126 13.49 0.25 -5.83
N ARG A 127 12.71 1.28 -6.18
CA ARG A 127 13.19 2.65 -6.41
C ARG A 127 12.58 3.66 -5.44
N PHE A 128 12.29 3.23 -4.22
CA PHE A 128 11.75 4.12 -3.20
C PHE A 128 12.89 4.91 -2.55
N ASP A 129 13.25 6.03 -3.14
CA ASP A 129 14.28 6.96 -2.66
C ASP A 129 13.84 8.42 -2.83
N LEU A 130 14.62 9.34 -2.27
CA LEU A 130 14.32 10.78 -2.32
C LEU A 130 14.44 11.37 -3.73
N GLY A 131 15.24 10.76 -4.60
CA GLY A 131 15.41 11.22 -5.98
C GLY A 131 14.12 11.01 -6.78
N ILE A 132 13.58 9.79 -6.76
CA ILE A 132 12.32 9.51 -7.47
C ILE A 132 11.12 10.25 -6.88
N LEU A 133 11.11 10.49 -5.56
CA LEU A 133 10.06 11.28 -4.89
C LEU A 133 10.01 12.74 -5.35
N SER A 134 11.08 13.26 -5.97
CA SER A 134 11.06 14.60 -6.58
C SER A 134 10.13 14.69 -7.79
N TYR A 135 9.82 13.56 -8.42
CA TYR A 135 8.96 13.44 -9.60
C TYR A 135 7.65 12.71 -9.29
N PHE A 136 7.72 11.68 -8.47
CA PHE A 136 6.59 10.84 -8.11
C PHE A 136 6.26 11.03 -6.63
N PRO A 137 5.25 11.85 -6.30
CA PRO A 137 4.93 12.17 -4.91
C PRO A 137 4.40 10.97 -4.11
N GLN A 138 4.14 9.85 -4.75
CA GLN A 138 3.77 8.60 -4.09
C GLN A 138 4.38 7.38 -4.77
N ILE A 139 4.66 6.35 -3.98
CA ILE A 139 5.34 5.13 -4.41
C ILE A 139 4.53 3.91 -3.97
N TRP A 140 4.45 2.91 -4.84
CA TRP A 140 3.98 1.57 -4.51
C TRP A 140 5.02 0.84 -3.67
N ALA A 141 4.75 0.71 -2.37
CA ALA A 141 5.75 0.24 -1.42
C ALA A 141 6.15 -1.24 -1.61
N SER A 142 5.21 -2.09 -2.03
CA SER A 142 5.47 -3.52 -2.23
C SER A 142 4.31 -4.19 -2.96
N ASP A 143 4.64 -5.13 -3.85
CA ASP A 143 3.65 -6.02 -4.49
C ASP A 143 3.03 -7.02 -3.51
N ASN A 144 3.63 -7.21 -2.34
CA ASN A 144 3.01 -7.99 -1.28
C ASN A 144 1.90 -7.17 -0.62
N THR A 145 0.66 -7.46 -0.99
CA THR A 145 -0.55 -6.78 -0.52
C THR A 145 -1.25 -7.49 0.65
N ASP A 146 -0.66 -8.57 1.16
CA ASP A 146 -1.16 -9.23 2.36
C ASP A 146 -1.13 -8.29 3.56
N ALA A 147 -2.28 -8.07 4.21
CA ALA A 147 -2.39 -7.09 5.29
C ALA A 147 -1.44 -7.38 6.46
N LEU A 148 -1.24 -8.66 6.81
CA LEU A 148 -0.30 -9.03 7.87
C LEU A 148 1.15 -8.70 7.48
N CYS A 149 1.55 -9.00 6.25
CA CYS A 149 2.87 -8.61 5.75
C CYS A 149 3.03 -7.08 5.67
N ARG A 150 1.96 -6.38 5.26
CA ARG A 150 1.95 -4.92 5.15
C ARG A 150 2.14 -4.22 6.50
N THR A 151 1.75 -4.82 7.62
CA THR A 151 2.09 -4.24 8.94
C THR A 151 3.59 -4.06 9.11
N GLY A 152 4.39 -5.06 8.75
CA GLY A 152 5.86 -4.97 8.79
C GLY A 152 6.43 -4.02 7.72
N ILE A 153 5.95 -4.12 6.48
CA ILE A 153 6.42 -3.29 5.36
C ILE A 153 6.18 -1.80 5.63
N GLN A 154 4.94 -1.42 5.99
CA GLN A 154 4.58 -0.03 6.26
C GLN A 154 5.30 0.50 7.51
N ASN A 155 5.42 -0.32 8.55
CA ASN A 155 6.19 0.04 9.73
C ASN A 155 7.65 0.35 9.38
N SER A 156 8.29 -0.49 8.56
CA SER A 156 9.68 -0.30 8.15
C SER A 156 9.88 0.96 7.31
N TYR A 157 9.02 1.20 6.30
CA TYR A 157 9.10 2.42 5.50
C TYR A 157 8.89 3.70 6.33
N SER A 158 8.06 3.63 7.37
CA SER A 158 7.76 4.78 8.22
C SER A 158 8.96 5.32 9.04
N TYR A 159 10.09 4.60 9.08
CA TYR A 159 11.33 5.11 9.68
C TYR A 159 12.02 6.17 8.82
N GLY A 160 11.81 6.15 7.52
CA GLY A 160 12.44 7.08 6.57
C GLY A 160 11.46 7.96 5.80
N TYR A 161 10.18 7.59 5.74
CA TYR A 161 9.21 8.21 4.85
C TYR A 161 7.87 8.47 5.55
N PRO A 162 7.22 9.62 5.30
CA PRO A 162 5.88 9.90 5.83
C PRO A 162 4.82 9.01 5.16
N LEU A 163 3.68 8.81 5.83
CA LEU A 163 2.59 7.98 5.30
C LEU A 163 1.98 8.52 4.00
N SER A 164 2.15 9.81 3.73
CA SER A 164 1.62 10.46 2.53
C SER A 164 2.34 10.09 1.23
N VAL A 165 3.47 9.36 1.29
CA VAL A 165 4.25 9.06 0.08
C VAL A 165 4.18 7.59 -0.35
N PHE A 166 3.54 6.70 0.40
CA PHE A 166 3.39 5.32 -0.06
C PHE A 166 1.93 4.87 -0.13
N THR A 167 1.63 4.16 -1.20
CA THR A 167 0.29 3.61 -1.43
C THR A 167 0.09 2.30 -0.69
N ALA A 168 -1.12 2.13 -0.18
CA ALA A 168 -1.56 0.93 0.52
C ALA A 168 -2.94 0.53 0.03
N HIS A 169 -3.07 -0.74 -0.40
CA HIS A 169 -4.30 -1.21 -1.00
C HIS A 169 -4.98 -2.30 -0.18
N VAL A 170 -6.30 -2.24 -0.17
CA VAL A 170 -7.17 -3.37 0.16
C VAL A 170 -7.23 -4.26 -1.07
N SER A 171 -6.49 -5.35 -1.07
CA SER A 171 -6.44 -6.31 -2.18
C SER A 171 -7.54 -7.36 -2.09
N SER A 172 -7.65 -8.21 -3.12
CA SER A 172 -8.53 -9.37 -3.13
C SER A 172 -8.21 -10.36 -2.00
N CYS A 173 -9.18 -11.18 -1.65
CA CYS A 173 -9.06 -12.23 -0.64
C CYS A 173 -9.64 -13.54 -1.20
N PRO A 174 -8.91 -14.68 -1.11
CA PRO A 174 -7.58 -14.85 -0.54
C PRO A 174 -6.51 -14.01 -1.23
N ASN A 175 -5.45 -13.63 -0.49
CA ASN A 175 -4.33 -12.91 -1.08
C ASN A 175 -3.62 -13.77 -2.13
N HIS A 176 -3.31 -13.20 -3.30
CA HIS A 176 -2.78 -13.95 -4.44
C HIS A 176 -1.35 -14.50 -4.24
N GLN A 177 -0.56 -13.92 -3.32
CA GLN A 177 0.80 -14.38 -3.05
C GLN A 177 0.89 -15.31 -1.85
N THR A 178 0.23 -14.95 -0.74
CA THR A 178 0.32 -15.69 0.52
C THR A 178 -0.80 -16.70 0.71
N LEU A 179 -1.84 -16.63 -0.12
CA LEU A 179 -3.09 -17.41 -0.02
C LEU A 179 -3.83 -17.20 1.32
N ARG A 180 -3.43 -16.19 2.10
CA ARG A 180 -4.06 -15.89 3.38
C ARG A 180 -5.43 -15.27 3.18
N ILE A 181 -6.36 -15.72 4.04
CA ILE A 181 -7.69 -15.14 4.16
C ILE A 181 -7.65 -14.15 5.33
N THR A 182 -7.87 -12.88 5.03
CA THR A 182 -7.89 -11.80 6.02
C THR A 182 -9.20 -11.03 5.90
N PRO A 183 -9.91 -10.74 6.99
CA PRO A 183 -11.17 -9.99 6.96
C PRO A 183 -11.01 -8.66 6.22
N LEU A 184 -12.06 -8.24 5.53
CA LEU A 184 -12.09 -6.96 4.79
C LEU A 184 -11.75 -5.77 5.69
N GLU A 185 -12.26 -5.81 6.91
CA GLU A 185 -12.02 -4.76 7.89
C GLU A 185 -10.53 -4.64 8.27
N THR A 186 -9.89 -5.76 8.57
CA THR A 186 -8.46 -5.80 8.89
C THR A 186 -7.60 -5.28 7.74
N ARG A 187 -7.92 -5.68 6.49
CA ARG A 187 -7.24 -5.18 5.29
C ARG A 187 -7.35 -3.67 5.15
N PHE A 188 -8.55 -3.14 5.40
CA PHE A 188 -8.79 -1.70 5.39
C PHE A 188 -8.03 -0.97 6.50
N GLN A 189 -8.07 -1.47 7.73
CA GLN A 189 -7.39 -0.84 8.88
C GLN A 189 -5.90 -0.65 8.61
N VAL A 190 -5.22 -1.68 8.11
CA VAL A 190 -3.80 -1.59 7.76
C VAL A 190 -3.58 -0.65 6.57
N ALA A 191 -4.38 -0.74 5.52
CA ALA A 191 -4.23 0.09 4.32
C ALA A 191 -4.53 1.57 4.57
N SER A 192 -5.35 1.91 5.57
CA SER A 192 -5.65 3.31 5.91
C SER A 192 -4.45 4.10 6.43
N PHE A 193 -3.42 3.40 6.95
CA PHE A 193 -2.14 4.02 7.33
C PHE A 193 -1.17 4.10 6.13
N GLY A 194 -1.63 4.72 5.06
CA GLY A 194 -0.98 5.03 3.80
C GLY A 194 -1.97 5.73 2.89
N ILE A 195 -1.65 5.83 1.60
CA ILE A 195 -2.58 6.33 0.59
C ILE A 195 -3.50 5.18 0.20
N LEU A 196 -4.72 5.21 0.71
CA LEU A 196 -5.69 4.13 0.57
C LEU A 196 -6.17 3.92 -0.87
N GLY A 197 -6.09 2.68 -1.34
CA GLY A 197 -6.73 2.21 -2.56
C GLY A 197 -7.43 0.86 -2.38
N TYR A 198 -8.27 0.49 -3.34
CA TYR A 198 -8.92 -0.81 -3.43
C TYR A 198 -8.50 -1.49 -4.73
N GLU A 199 -7.81 -2.62 -4.61
CA GLU A 199 -7.29 -3.42 -5.71
C GLU A 199 -7.97 -4.79 -5.71
N CYS A 200 -9.25 -4.80 -6.06
CA CYS A 200 -10.06 -6.01 -6.12
C CYS A 200 -11.17 -5.85 -7.15
N ASN A 201 -11.68 -6.97 -7.64
CA ASN A 201 -12.83 -6.97 -8.53
C ASN A 201 -14.11 -6.75 -7.71
N LEU A 202 -14.69 -5.56 -7.81
CA LEU A 202 -15.90 -5.20 -7.08
C LEU A 202 -17.13 -6.06 -7.44
N LYS A 203 -17.12 -6.71 -8.61
CA LYS A 203 -18.22 -7.61 -9.04
C LYS A 203 -18.23 -8.93 -8.27
N ASP A 204 -17.09 -9.32 -7.70
CA ASP A 204 -16.96 -10.57 -6.95
C ASP A 204 -17.34 -10.40 -5.47
N LEU A 205 -17.59 -9.16 -5.04
CA LEU A 205 -17.92 -8.83 -3.65
C LEU A 205 -19.41 -8.95 -3.37
N SER A 206 -19.73 -9.32 -2.13
CA SER A 206 -21.11 -9.33 -1.65
C SER A 206 -21.67 -7.90 -1.49
N GLY A 207 -23.00 -7.77 -1.44
CA GLY A 207 -23.63 -6.47 -1.17
C GLY A 207 -23.23 -5.92 0.20
N SER A 208 -23.00 -6.76 1.21
CA SER A 208 -22.51 -6.36 2.52
C SER A 208 -21.08 -5.80 2.45
N ASP A 209 -20.19 -6.45 1.71
CA ASP A 209 -18.80 -5.99 1.53
C ASP A 209 -18.76 -4.65 0.79
N LEU A 210 -19.58 -4.47 -0.25
CA LEU A 210 -19.69 -3.20 -0.97
C LEU A 210 -20.19 -2.05 -0.06
N ASN A 211 -21.10 -2.34 0.87
CA ASN A 211 -21.54 -1.35 1.86
C ASN A 211 -20.42 -1.04 2.86
N ALA A 212 -19.73 -2.05 3.36
CA ALA A 212 -18.58 -1.86 4.24
C ALA A 212 -17.48 -1.01 3.57
N ILE A 213 -17.18 -1.24 2.29
CA ILE A 213 -16.23 -0.42 1.52
C ILE A 213 -16.69 1.04 1.42
N ARG A 214 -17.99 1.30 1.21
CA ARG A 214 -18.50 2.69 1.19
C ARG A 214 -18.29 3.40 2.53
N GLU A 215 -18.54 2.70 3.64
CA GLU A 215 -18.32 3.23 4.99
C GLU A 215 -16.83 3.45 5.26
N GLN A 216 -15.97 2.51 4.84
CA GLN A 216 -14.51 2.60 4.95
C GLN A 216 -13.97 3.80 4.17
N ILE A 217 -14.42 4.01 2.93
CA ILE A 217 -14.03 5.16 2.11
C ILE A 217 -14.50 6.47 2.76
N ALA A 218 -15.72 6.51 3.28
CA ALA A 218 -16.26 7.71 3.96
C ALA A 218 -15.44 8.04 5.21
N LEU A 219 -15.07 7.03 6.00
CA LEU A 219 -14.21 7.18 7.17
C LEU A 219 -12.82 7.69 6.77
N TYR A 220 -12.18 7.06 5.78
CA TYR A 220 -10.87 7.50 5.30
C TYR A 220 -10.88 8.95 4.80
N LYS A 221 -11.90 9.34 4.02
CA LYS A 221 -12.06 10.72 3.56
C LYS A 221 -12.22 11.72 4.71
N LYS A 222 -12.93 11.33 5.79
CA LYS A 222 -13.10 12.17 6.99
C LYS A 222 -11.78 12.41 7.72
N TRP A 223 -10.89 11.41 7.75
CA TRP A 223 -9.67 11.41 8.54
C TRP A 223 -8.40 11.48 7.69
N ARG A 224 -8.52 11.62 6.38
CA ARG A 224 -7.39 11.57 5.44
C ARG A 224 -6.29 12.57 5.76
N ASP A 225 -6.66 13.75 6.20
CA ASP A 225 -5.70 14.79 6.60
C ASP A 225 -4.85 14.35 7.81
N VAL A 226 -5.45 13.62 8.76
CA VAL A 226 -4.73 13.08 9.91
C VAL A 226 -3.86 11.89 9.49
N PHE A 227 -4.38 10.96 8.68
CA PHE A 227 -3.61 9.82 8.20
C PHE A 227 -2.38 10.24 7.37
N GLN A 228 -2.54 11.19 6.46
CA GLN A 228 -1.49 11.55 5.52
C GLN A 228 -0.54 12.64 6.03
N PHE A 229 -1.04 13.58 6.81
CA PHE A 229 -0.28 14.78 7.21
C PHE A 229 -0.15 14.96 8.73
N GLY A 230 -0.70 14.04 9.50
CA GLY A 230 -0.47 13.98 10.94
C GLY A 230 0.93 13.46 11.29
N THR A 231 1.37 13.72 12.50
CA THR A 231 2.60 13.10 13.03
C THR A 231 2.32 11.63 13.32
N PHE A 232 3.13 10.75 12.71
CA PHE A 232 3.00 9.31 12.89
C PHE A 232 3.88 8.82 14.03
N TYR A 233 3.29 8.07 14.95
CA TYR A 233 3.97 7.44 16.07
C TYR A 233 3.80 5.92 16.00
N ARG A 234 4.89 5.20 16.21
CA ARG A 234 4.93 3.75 16.46
C ARG A 234 4.87 3.52 17.97
N GLY A 235 4.11 2.53 18.40
CA GLY A 235 4.09 2.12 19.80
C GLY A 235 5.37 1.38 20.21
N THR A 236 5.64 1.30 21.51
CA THR A 236 6.85 0.67 22.06
C THR A 236 6.93 -0.82 21.75
N GLU A 237 5.80 -1.49 21.60
CA GLU A 237 5.70 -2.90 21.20
C GLU A 237 6.18 -3.16 19.77
N ASN A 238 6.41 -2.12 18.97
CA ASN A 238 6.93 -2.24 17.60
C ASN A 238 8.45 -2.29 17.53
N GLU A 239 9.16 -2.07 18.64
CA GLU A 239 10.61 -2.04 18.67
C GLU A 239 11.23 -3.41 18.40
N ASP A 240 10.49 -4.48 18.73
CA ASP A 240 10.87 -5.85 18.41
C ASP A 240 10.15 -6.32 17.14
N SER A 241 10.92 -6.69 16.12
CA SER A 241 10.37 -7.21 14.85
C SER A 241 9.58 -8.51 15.00
N ASP A 242 9.83 -9.26 16.05
CA ASP A 242 9.16 -10.51 16.36
C ASP A 242 7.94 -10.32 17.28
N SER A 243 7.61 -9.07 17.63
CA SER A 243 6.44 -8.78 18.46
C SER A 243 5.15 -9.26 17.81
N GLU A 244 4.34 -9.97 18.59
CA GLU A 244 2.98 -10.41 18.19
C GLU A 244 2.02 -9.23 18.01
N THR A 245 2.34 -8.07 18.57
CA THR A 245 1.49 -6.88 18.54
C THR A 245 2.23 -5.70 17.93
N LEU A 246 1.47 -4.79 17.36
CA LEU A 246 1.96 -3.47 16.97
C LEU A 246 0.87 -2.42 17.19
N SER A 247 1.27 -1.18 17.42
CA SER A 247 0.35 -0.06 17.42
C SER A 247 0.88 1.13 16.64
N TRP A 248 -0.04 1.86 16.03
CA TRP A 248 0.23 3.08 15.29
C TRP A 248 -0.70 4.18 15.76
N THR A 249 -0.20 5.41 15.82
CA THR A 249 -1.01 6.59 16.10
C THR A 249 -0.63 7.70 15.12
N CYS A 250 -1.62 8.29 14.43
CA CYS A 250 -1.44 9.53 13.69
C CYS A 250 -2.12 10.64 14.46
N VAL A 251 -1.40 11.72 14.74
CA VAL A 251 -1.92 12.88 15.49
C VAL A 251 -1.91 14.10 14.57
N SER A 252 -3.05 14.81 14.50
CA SER A 252 -3.15 16.05 13.71
C SER A 252 -2.12 17.10 14.17
N PRO A 253 -1.69 18.03 13.28
CA PRO A 253 -0.68 19.02 13.61
C PRO A 253 -1.03 19.91 14.81
N ASP A 254 -2.31 20.11 15.07
CA ASP A 254 -2.81 20.88 16.23
C ASP A 254 -2.92 20.02 17.50
N GLY A 255 -2.62 18.73 17.43
CA GLY A 255 -2.71 17.79 18.54
C GLY A 255 -4.14 17.46 19.02
N ARG A 256 -5.18 17.94 18.31
CA ARG A 256 -6.58 17.83 18.80
C ARG A 256 -7.33 16.64 18.25
N ARG A 257 -6.82 15.98 17.23
CA ARG A 257 -7.41 14.79 16.62
C ARG A 257 -6.34 13.73 16.42
N ALA A 258 -6.71 12.48 16.65
CA ALA A 258 -5.82 11.37 16.38
C ALA A 258 -6.58 10.17 15.83
N VAL A 259 -5.88 9.33 15.10
CA VAL A 259 -6.36 8.01 14.67
C VAL A 259 -5.34 6.98 15.10
N GLY A 260 -5.80 5.92 15.75
CA GLY A 260 -4.93 4.86 16.23
C GLY A 260 -5.31 3.49 15.68
N LEU A 261 -4.33 2.61 15.61
CA LEU A 261 -4.47 1.19 15.30
C LEU A 261 -3.70 0.39 16.33
N PHE A 262 -4.35 -0.60 16.91
CA PHE A 262 -3.70 -1.71 17.58
C PHE A 262 -3.92 -2.97 16.74
N PHE A 263 -2.86 -3.70 16.48
CA PHE A 263 -2.90 -4.90 15.65
C PHE A 263 -2.22 -6.05 16.37
N ARG A 264 -2.89 -7.20 16.44
CA ARG A 264 -2.32 -8.45 16.93
C ARG A 264 -2.18 -9.42 15.76
N ARG A 265 -0.99 -9.93 15.56
CA ARG A 265 -0.66 -10.86 14.46
C ARG A 265 -1.18 -12.28 14.71
N LEU A 266 -0.98 -12.77 15.92
CA LEU A 266 -1.40 -14.10 16.34
C LEU A 266 -2.05 -14.04 17.72
N THR A 267 -3.13 -14.79 17.90
CA THR A 267 -3.79 -14.98 19.19
C THR A 267 -3.21 -16.22 19.88
N THR A 268 -2.80 -16.08 21.13
CA THR A 268 -2.29 -17.19 21.94
C THR A 268 -3.34 -17.63 22.96
N PRO A 269 -3.40 -18.93 23.33
CA PRO A 269 -4.29 -19.39 24.40
C PRO A 269 -4.01 -18.69 25.73
N ASN A 270 -5.07 -18.38 26.49
CA ASN A 270 -4.98 -17.70 27.81
C ASN A 270 -4.20 -16.40 27.79
N GLN A 271 -4.31 -15.65 26.71
CA GLN A 271 -3.66 -14.37 26.54
C GLN A 271 -4.18 -13.35 27.55
N SER A 272 -3.26 -12.52 28.09
CA SER A 272 -3.61 -11.35 28.89
C SER A 272 -4.26 -10.27 28.03
N HIS A 273 -5.05 -9.39 28.65
CA HIS A 273 -5.58 -8.22 27.95
C HIS A 273 -4.44 -7.32 27.50
N ASP A 274 -4.54 -6.87 26.26
CA ASP A 274 -3.65 -5.84 25.72
C ASP A 274 -4.20 -4.45 25.99
N TRP A 275 -3.29 -3.50 25.93
CA TRP A 275 -3.60 -2.08 26.10
C TRP A 275 -3.10 -1.31 24.89
N TYR A 276 -4.00 -0.62 24.20
CA TYR A 276 -3.59 0.39 23.24
C TYR A 276 -3.19 1.66 23.99
N ARG A 277 -1.99 2.13 23.75
CA ARG A 277 -1.44 3.34 24.35
C ARG A 277 -1.22 4.37 23.25
N PRO A 278 -2.16 5.31 23.02
CA PRO A 278 -1.99 6.35 22.03
C PRO A 278 -0.81 7.24 22.39
N VAL A 279 0.06 7.50 21.42
CA VAL A 279 1.25 8.33 21.58
C VAL A 279 1.02 9.69 20.92
N GLY A 280 1.63 10.76 21.47
CA GLY A 280 1.62 12.09 20.87
C GLY A 280 0.41 12.95 21.21
N LEU A 281 -0.49 12.51 22.08
CA LEU A 281 -1.62 13.31 22.56
C LEU A 281 -1.15 14.42 23.51
N LEU A 282 -1.81 15.57 23.47
CA LEU A 282 -1.53 16.69 24.38
C LEU A 282 -2.00 16.33 25.81
N PRO A 283 -1.13 16.42 26.83
CA PRO A 283 -1.46 15.94 28.18
C PRO A 283 -2.70 16.59 28.81
N ASP A 284 -2.85 17.88 28.59
CA ASP A 284 -3.89 18.72 29.21
C ASP A 284 -5.17 18.85 28.36
N VAL A 285 -5.22 18.17 27.21
CA VAL A 285 -6.40 18.14 26.33
C VAL A 285 -7.26 16.95 26.69
N LYS A 286 -8.57 17.20 26.79
CA LYS A 286 -9.56 16.17 27.03
C LYS A 286 -10.05 15.61 25.70
N TYR A 287 -9.84 14.32 25.46
CA TYR A 287 -10.23 13.62 24.24
C TYR A 287 -11.43 12.71 24.48
N HIS A 288 -12.24 12.57 23.47
CA HIS A 288 -13.26 11.54 23.37
C HIS A 288 -12.73 10.38 22.56
N PHE A 289 -12.43 9.28 23.21
CA PHE A 289 -11.94 8.03 22.60
C PHE A 289 -13.14 7.16 22.24
N TYR A 290 -13.24 6.76 21.00
CA TYR A 290 -14.27 5.84 20.56
C TYR A 290 -13.73 4.87 19.52
N GLY A 291 -14.16 3.62 19.65
CA GLY A 291 -13.87 2.56 18.69
C GLY A 291 -14.81 2.63 17.50
N ARG A 292 -14.37 2.10 16.38
CA ARG A 292 -15.23 1.89 15.22
C ARG A 292 -16.26 0.79 15.51
N ASN A 293 -17.51 1.00 15.08
CA ASN A 293 -18.53 -0.03 15.20
C ASN A 293 -18.27 -1.16 14.21
N ILE A 294 -17.54 -2.18 14.64
CA ILE A 294 -17.21 -3.37 13.84
C ILE A 294 -18.26 -4.43 14.11
N LYS A 295 -18.76 -5.05 13.06
CA LYS A 295 -19.63 -6.22 13.15
C LYS A 295 -18.84 -7.45 12.73
N TYR A 296 -18.84 -8.44 13.61
CA TYR A 296 -18.26 -9.73 13.30
C TYR A 296 -19.28 -10.64 12.65
N ASN A 297 -18.85 -11.33 11.61
CA ASN A 297 -19.66 -12.36 10.98
C ASN A 297 -19.53 -13.68 11.75
N LEU A 298 -20.55 -14.49 11.70
CA LEU A 298 -20.56 -15.82 12.33
C LEU A 298 -19.36 -16.67 11.91
N LYS A 299 -18.85 -16.49 10.68
CA LYS A 299 -17.68 -17.21 10.16
C LYS A 299 -16.37 -16.83 10.84
N ASP A 300 -16.28 -15.61 11.38
CA ASP A 300 -15.05 -15.10 12.01
C ASP A 300 -14.72 -15.83 13.31
N PHE A 301 -15.71 -16.50 13.91
CA PHE A 301 -15.57 -17.25 15.17
C PHE A 301 -15.24 -18.73 14.98
N GLY A 302 -15.24 -19.25 13.76
CA GLY A 302 -14.95 -20.65 13.48
C GLY A 302 -15.82 -21.59 14.33
N ASP A 303 -15.17 -22.57 14.98
CA ASP A 303 -15.85 -23.57 15.80
C ASP A 303 -16.29 -23.05 17.19
N LEU A 304 -15.78 -21.89 17.62
CA LEU A 304 -16.19 -21.25 18.87
C LEU A 304 -17.70 -20.95 18.94
N VAL A 305 -18.33 -20.73 17.78
CA VAL A 305 -19.78 -20.58 17.68
C VAL A 305 -20.53 -21.74 18.35
N ASN A 306 -19.99 -22.95 18.27
CA ASN A 306 -20.62 -24.14 18.82
C ASN A 306 -20.61 -24.23 20.35
N THR A 307 -19.87 -23.36 21.03
CA THR A 307 -19.89 -23.25 22.50
C THR A 307 -21.18 -22.63 23.04
N VAL A 308 -21.85 -21.78 22.21
CA VAL A 308 -23.07 -21.07 22.57
C VAL A 308 -24.26 -21.42 21.68
N SER A 309 -24.03 -22.04 20.55
CA SER A 309 -25.08 -22.43 19.60
C SER A 309 -25.83 -23.67 20.10
N PRO A 310 -27.18 -23.69 20.11
CA PRO A 310 -27.97 -24.86 20.46
C PRO A 310 -27.90 -25.97 19.39
N VAL A 311 -27.43 -25.63 18.21
CA VAL A 311 -27.25 -26.55 17.07
C VAL A 311 -25.82 -26.51 16.61
N HIS A 312 -25.22 -27.68 16.38
CA HIS A 312 -23.85 -27.77 15.88
C HIS A 312 -23.76 -27.22 14.44
N ILE A 313 -22.99 -26.15 14.26
CA ILE A 313 -22.77 -25.49 12.99
C ILE A 313 -21.40 -25.92 12.46
N LYS A 314 -21.38 -26.82 11.49
CA LYS A 314 -20.14 -27.28 10.86
C LYS A 314 -19.54 -26.16 10.03
N GLN A 315 -18.27 -25.88 10.24
CA GLN A 315 -17.53 -24.87 9.49
C GLN A 315 -17.53 -25.19 7.98
N GLY A 316 -17.82 -24.19 7.14
CA GLY A 316 -17.95 -24.34 5.69
C GLY A 316 -19.24 -25.00 5.22
N SER A 317 -20.20 -25.27 6.12
CA SER A 317 -21.50 -25.86 5.75
C SER A 317 -22.47 -24.84 5.15
N ALA A 318 -23.44 -25.33 4.37
CA ALA A 318 -24.53 -24.51 3.85
C ALA A 318 -25.32 -23.80 4.97
N LEU A 319 -25.45 -24.45 6.13
CA LEU A 319 -26.11 -23.85 7.31
C LEU A 319 -25.32 -22.63 7.81
N GLN A 320 -23.99 -22.74 7.94
CA GLN A 320 -23.15 -21.61 8.32
C GLN A 320 -23.25 -20.46 7.29
N GLU A 321 -23.25 -20.80 6.01
CA GLU A 321 -23.39 -19.82 4.93
C GLU A 321 -24.71 -19.06 5.00
N ILE A 322 -25.81 -19.76 5.25
CA ILE A 322 -27.13 -19.12 5.40
C ILE A 322 -27.16 -18.26 6.66
N LEU A 323 -26.74 -18.79 7.80
CA LEU A 323 -26.77 -18.08 9.08
C LEU A 323 -25.89 -16.83 9.05
N SER A 324 -24.72 -16.90 8.40
CA SER A 324 -23.79 -15.77 8.29
C SER A 324 -24.37 -14.55 7.56
N ARG A 325 -25.43 -14.74 6.78
CA ARG A 325 -26.12 -13.64 6.11
C ARG A 325 -27.04 -12.84 7.06
N PHE A 326 -27.46 -13.45 8.17
CA PHE A 326 -28.45 -12.87 9.07
C PHE A 326 -27.93 -12.63 10.48
N VAL A 327 -26.88 -13.33 10.88
CA VAL A 327 -26.31 -13.26 12.22
C VAL A 327 -24.98 -12.51 12.17
N ASN A 328 -25.01 -11.31 12.72
CA ASN A 328 -23.79 -10.52 12.97
C ASN A 328 -23.75 -10.19 14.46
N MET A 329 -22.56 -10.19 15.03
CA MET A 329 -22.32 -9.79 16.41
C MET A 329 -21.63 -8.44 16.42
N ASP A 330 -22.11 -7.53 17.29
CA ASP A 330 -21.41 -6.26 17.50
C ASP A 330 -20.10 -6.53 18.24
N GLY A 331 -19.01 -5.94 17.75
CA GLY A 331 -17.75 -5.89 18.47
C GLY A 331 -17.86 -5.02 19.72
N GLU A 332 -16.96 -5.20 20.65
CA GLU A 332 -16.84 -4.31 21.80
C GLU A 332 -16.50 -2.89 21.34
N LYS A 333 -17.09 -1.91 22.01
CA LYS A 333 -16.89 -0.49 21.71
C LYS A 333 -16.27 0.20 22.90
N GLU A 334 -15.14 0.83 22.64
CA GLU A 334 -14.66 1.85 23.57
C GLU A 334 -15.43 3.15 23.31
N ASP A 335 -15.92 3.77 24.36
CA ASP A 335 -16.55 5.08 24.34
C ASP A 335 -16.29 5.76 25.69
N LEU A 336 -15.17 6.46 25.78
CA LEU A 336 -14.75 7.10 27.01
C LEU A 336 -14.13 8.47 26.75
N THR A 337 -14.14 9.29 27.77
CA THR A 337 -13.52 10.62 27.73
C THR A 337 -12.42 10.72 28.79
N ALA A 338 -11.21 11.05 28.38
CA ALA A 338 -10.06 11.18 29.26
C ALA A 338 -9.10 12.29 28.80
N TYR A 339 -8.26 12.76 29.70
CA TYR A 339 -7.14 13.63 29.33
C TYR A 339 -6.03 12.83 28.62
N GLY A 340 -5.30 13.47 27.72
CA GLY A 340 -4.19 12.83 27.02
C GLY A 340 -3.17 12.20 27.97
N ALA A 341 -2.89 12.84 29.12
CA ALA A 341 -1.99 12.32 30.15
C ALA A 341 -2.42 10.98 30.76
N VAL A 342 -3.72 10.66 30.78
CA VAL A 342 -4.27 9.43 31.39
C VAL A 342 -4.67 8.37 30.36
N SER A 343 -4.61 8.67 29.07
CA SER A 343 -4.98 7.74 28.01
C SER A 343 -4.09 6.48 27.97
N TYR A 344 -2.87 6.58 28.52
CA TYR A 344 -1.91 5.46 28.61
C TYR A 344 -2.35 4.31 29.53
N THR A 345 -3.38 4.49 30.33
CA THR A 345 -3.78 3.53 31.37
C THR A 345 -5.17 2.94 31.20
N HIS A 346 -5.97 3.43 30.25
CA HIS A 346 -7.42 3.17 30.24
C HIS A 346 -8.01 2.57 28.97
N LEU A 347 -7.25 2.49 27.87
CA LEU A 347 -7.75 1.90 26.64
C LEU A 347 -7.40 0.40 26.57
N ARG A 348 -8.40 -0.46 26.72
CA ARG A 348 -8.21 -1.87 26.41
C ARG A 348 -8.08 -2.06 24.91
N ALA A 349 -7.07 -2.75 24.47
CA ALA A 349 -6.98 -3.22 23.10
C ALA A 349 -7.84 -4.46 22.98
N HIS A 350 -8.99 -4.30 22.31
CA HIS A 350 -9.78 -5.44 21.88
C HIS A 350 -9.19 -6.01 20.59
N GLU A 351 -9.29 -7.32 20.42
CA GLU A 351 -8.74 -8.01 19.26
C GLU A 351 -9.18 -7.33 17.96
N THR A 352 -8.25 -6.81 17.18
CA THR A 352 -8.43 -6.17 15.86
C THR A 352 -9.32 -4.93 15.81
N GLY A 353 -8.97 -3.84 16.50
CA GLY A 353 -9.69 -2.58 16.42
C GLY A 353 -8.84 -1.39 15.98
N ALA A 354 -9.33 -0.59 15.03
CA ALA A 354 -8.84 0.77 14.84
C ALA A 354 -9.56 1.70 15.82
N TYR A 355 -8.82 2.47 16.59
CA TYR A 355 -9.37 3.46 17.51
C TYR A 355 -9.32 4.84 16.88
N LEU A 356 -10.45 5.54 16.92
CA LEU A 356 -10.53 6.95 16.54
C LEU A 356 -10.52 7.78 17.84
N VAL A 357 -9.68 8.78 17.87
CA VAL A 357 -9.50 9.67 19.03
C VAL A 357 -9.78 11.12 18.62
#